data_7086bd91775d8c77e265d46dce7ef16f
#
_entry.id   7086bd91775d8c77e265d46dce7ef16f
#
_cell.length_a   1.000
_cell.length_b   1.000
_cell.length_c   1.000
_cell.angle_alpha   90.00
_cell.angle_beta   90.00
_cell.angle_gamma   90.00
#
_symmetry.space_group_name_H-M   'P 1'
#
loop_
_entity.id
_entity.type
_entity.pdbx_description
1 polymer ?
#
loop_
_entity_poly.entity_id
_entity_poly.type
_entity_poly.pdbx_seq_one_letter_code
_entity_poly.pdbx_strand_id
1 'polypeptide(L)'
;SFTYNNGDYWMSEKNPSRLANLLISGRYTTNEFASAFGIWCHVTTKSGAEIYDGLIERRLRELKLFFYGDYNAKNSDGFSYVIFQTEKGSLEVDVAVYETGSYYDPMFGPHCDDDEFFGWVAEDGTVIDENTRVEKSLTLTALWRSEAEGRF
;
A
#
# COMPACT_ATOMS: atom_id res chain seq x y z
N SER A 1 -4.59 -5.29 -19.62
CA SER A 1 -4.36 -3.85 -19.39
C SER A 1 -3.14 -3.59 -18.52
N PHE A 2 -2.95 -4.33 -17.44
CA PHE A 2 -1.80 -4.17 -16.53
C PHE A 2 -0.46 -4.31 -17.27
N THR A 3 -0.28 -5.40 -17.99
CA THR A 3 0.94 -5.64 -18.78
C THR A 3 1.14 -4.60 -19.88
N TYR A 4 0.06 -4.15 -20.53
CA TYR A 4 0.14 -3.10 -21.55
C TYR A 4 0.75 -1.79 -21.00
N ASN A 5 0.40 -1.43 -19.76
CA ASN A 5 0.88 -0.16 -19.17
C ASN A 5 2.25 -0.27 -18.49
N ASN A 6 2.61 -1.45 -18.00
CA ASN A 6 3.81 -1.66 -17.19
C ASN A 6 4.87 -2.52 -17.89
N GLY A 7 4.59 -3.00 -19.12
CA GLY A 7 5.45 -3.96 -19.77
C GLY A 7 5.44 -5.33 -19.06
N ASP A 8 6.41 -6.14 -19.37
CA ASP A 8 6.53 -7.50 -18.82
C ASP A 8 7.62 -7.64 -17.74
N TYR A 9 8.20 -6.54 -17.30
CA TYR A 9 9.25 -6.54 -16.25
C TYR A 9 8.83 -7.23 -14.97
N TRP A 10 7.56 -7.15 -14.61
CA TRP A 10 7.02 -7.76 -13.41
C TRP A 10 7.04 -9.29 -13.45
N MET A 11 7.14 -9.87 -14.65
CA MET A 11 7.25 -11.32 -14.88
C MET A 11 8.66 -11.78 -15.30
N SER A 12 9.68 -10.97 -15.09
CA SER A 12 11.05 -11.32 -15.46
C SER A 12 11.50 -12.63 -14.81
N GLU A 13 12.00 -13.57 -15.61
CA GLU A 13 12.50 -14.86 -15.10
C GLU A 13 13.71 -14.70 -14.17
N LYS A 14 14.54 -13.67 -14.41
CA LYS A 14 15.74 -13.41 -13.61
C LYS A 14 15.45 -12.72 -12.28
N ASN A 15 14.47 -11.79 -12.28
CA ASN A 15 14.06 -11.02 -11.11
C ASN A 15 12.55 -10.88 -11.11
N PRO A 16 11.81 -11.93 -10.77
CA PRO A 16 10.36 -11.85 -10.72
C PRO A 16 9.92 -10.86 -9.63
N SER A 17 8.92 -10.05 -9.93
CA SER A 17 8.33 -9.16 -8.95
C SER A 17 7.63 -9.96 -7.85
N ARG A 18 7.34 -9.31 -6.72
CA ARG A 18 6.52 -9.92 -5.66
C ARG A 18 5.18 -10.41 -6.21
N LEU A 19 4.55 -9.62 -7.09
CA LEU A 19 3.30 -10.00 -7.76
C LEU A 19 3.45 -11.29 -8.56
N ALA A 20 4.49 -11.40 -9.37
CA ALA A 20 4.76 -12.60 -10.17
C ALA A 20 4.97 -13.82 -9.26
N ASN A 21 5.73 -13.67 -8.18
CA ASN A 21 5.97 -14.75 -7.22
C ASN A 21 4.67 -15.23 -6.55
N LEU A 22 3.78 -14.32 -6.18
CA LEU A 22 2.48 -14.67 -5.60
C LEU A 22 1.61 -15.45 -6.61
N LEU A 23 1.56 -15.00 -7.86
CA LEU A 23 0.81 -15.67 -8.91
C LEU A 23 1.35 -17.07 -9.19
N ILE A 24 2.67 -17.24 -9.27
CA ILE A 24 3.32 -18.53 -9.51
C ILE A 24 3.07 -19.50 -8.36
N SER A 25 3.16 -19.02 -7.12
CA SER A 25 2.93 -19.85 -5.93
C SER A 25 1.48 -20.29 -5.78
N GLY A 26 0.54 -19.47 -6.24
CA GLY A 26 -0.89 -19.66 -6.03
C GLY A 26 -1.32 -19.56 -4.56
N ARG A 27 -0.42 -19.10 -3.68
CA ARG A 27 -0.66 -18.99 -2.24
C ARG A 27 -0.49 -17.56 -1.80
N TYR A 28 -1.62 -16.89 -1.61
CA TYR A 28 -1.65 -15.50 -1.15
C TYR A 28 -2.98 -15.18 -0.48
N THR A 29 -2.96 -14.25 0.46
CA THR A 29 -4.18 -13.60 0.95
C THR A 29 -4.61 -12.52 -0.03
N THR A 30 -5.87 -12.11 0.04
CA THR A 30 -6.37 -11.00 -0.79
C THR A 30 -5.53 -9.74 -0.60
N ASN A 31 -5.20 -9.39 0.63
CA ASN A 31 -4.41 -8.20 0.94
C ASN A 31 -2.95 -8.30 0.48
N GLU A 32 -2.32 -9.46 0.58
CA GLU A 32 -0.97 -9.67 0.05
C GLU A 32 -0.92 -9.44 -1.46
N PHE A 33 -1.87 -10.01 -2.20
CA PHE A 33 -1.97 -9.80 -3.63
C PHE A 33 -2.30 -8.35 -3.97
N ALA A 34 -3.29 -7.77 -3.29
CA ALA A 34 -3.72 -6.39 -3.52
C ALA A 34 -2.57 -5.40 -3.31
N SER A 35 -1.78 -5.56 -2.25
CA SER A 35 -0.62 -4.72 -2.00
C SER A 35 0.49 -4.93 -3.03
N ALA A 36 0.81 -6.17 -3.39
CA ALA A 36 1.81 -6.46 -4.42
C ALA A 36 1.44 -5.89 -5.79
N PHE A 37 0.15 -5.85 -6.10
CA PHE A 37 -0.38 -5.25 -7.32
C PHE A 37 -0.46 -3.72 -7.22
N GLY A 38 -0.87 -3.20 -6.08
CA GLY A 38 -1.08 -1.77 -5.85
C GLY A 38 0.18 -0.91 -5.93
N ILE A 39 1.36 -1.47 -5.64
CA ILE A 39 2.62 -0.72 -5.75
C ILE A 39 2.94 -0.24 -7.17
N TRP A 40 2.29 -0.79 -8.18
CA TRP A 40 2.44 -0.36 -9.58
C TRP A 40 1.62 0.91 -9.88
N CYS A 41 1.80 1.91 -9.04
CA CYS A 41 1.10 3.19 -9.11
C CYS A 41 2.05 4.40 -9.15
N HIS A 42 3.35 4.15 -9.25
CA HIS A 42 4.35 5.22 -9.27
C HIS A 42 4.64 5.71 -10.69
N VAL A 43 4.93 7.00 -10.80
CA VAL A 43 5.49 7.62 -12.00
C VAL A 43 6.88 8.18 -11.67
N THR A 44 7.77 8.17 -12.65
CA THR A 44 9.09 8.77 -12.49
C THR A 44 9.02 10.26 -12.78
N THR A 45 9.39 11.06 -11.80
CA THR A 45 9.48 12.52 -11.90
C THR A 45 10.93 12.98 -11.74
N LYS A 46 11.15 14.27 -11.83
CA LYS A 46 12.48 14.85 -11.55
C LYS A 46 12.92 14.66 -10.10
N SER A 47 11.95 14.48 -9.18
CA SER A 47 12.19 14.25 -7.76
C SER A 47 12.29 12.75 -7.40
N GLY A 48 12.20 11.85 -8.37
CA GLY A 48 12.21 10.40 -8.18
C GLY A 48 10.86 9.75 -8.47
N ALA A 49 10.61 8.58 -7.91
CA ALA A 49 9.35 7.87 -8.05
C ALA A 49 8.29 8.48 -7.13
N GLU A 50 7.17 8.88 -7.69
CA GLU A 50 6.04 9.46 -6.97
C GLU A 50 4.76 8.68 -7.22
N ILE A 51 3.91 8.58 -6.21
CA ILE A 51 2.59 7.96 -6.31
C ILE A 51 1.69 8.86 -7.16
N TYR A 52 1.04 8.25 -8.15
CA TYR A 52 0.09 8.94 -9.01
C TYR A 52 -1.33 8.44 -8.72
N ASP A 53 -2.21 9.34 -8.26
CA ASP A 53 -3.57 9.00 -7.81
C ASP A 53 -4.38 8.27 -8.88
N GLY A 54 -4.29 8.68 -10.12
CA GLY A 54 -4.99 8.03 -11.23
C GLY A 54 -4.57 6.56 -11.43
N LEU A 55 -3.30 6.24 -11.17
CA LEU A 55 -2.80 4.87 -11.23
C LEU A 55 -3.26 4.04 -10.04
N ILE A 56 -3.31 4.61 -8.84
CA ILE A 56 -3.87 3.93 -7.67
C ILE A 56 -5.33 3.55 -7.95
N GLU A 57 -6.15 4.49 -8.35
CA GLU A 57 -7.56 4.25 -8.64
C GLU A 57 -7.74 3.16 -9.72
N ARG A 58 -6.88 3.17 -10.72
CA ARG A 58 -6.86 2.13 -11.74
C ARG A 58 -6.55 0.76 -11.16
N ARG A 59 -5.53 0.68 -10.29
CA ARG A 59 -5.18 -0.59 -9.62
C ARG A 59 -6.33 -1.13 -8.77
N LEU A 60 -7.04 -0.27 -8.06
CA LEU A 60 -8.19 -0.67 -7.26
C LEU A 60 -9.34 -1.23 -8.13
N ARG A 61 -9.61 -0.62 -9.26
CA ARG A 61 -10.63 -1.13 -10.21
C ARG A 61 -10.22 -2.47 -10.83
N GLU A 62 -8.95 -2.63 -11.18
CA GLU A 62 -8.44 -3.90 -11.72
C GLU A 62 -8.49 -5.01 -10.67
N LEU A 63 -8.27 -4.71 -9.39
CA LEU A 63 -8.43 -5.65 -8.29
C LEU A 63 -9.89 -6.09 -8.11
N LYS A 64 -10.85 -5.18 -8.25
CA LYS A 64 -12.28 -5.53 -8.25
C LYS A 64 -12.62 -6.48 -9.37
N LEU A 65 -12.10 -6.23 -10.57
CA LEU A 65 -12.28 -7.12 -11.70
C LEU A 65 -11.71 -8.51 -11.40
N PHE A 66 -10.49 -8.57 -10.86
CA PHE A 66 -9.81 -9.82 -10.59
C PHE A 66 -10.49 -10.65 -9.49
N PHE A 67 -10.84 -10.03 -8.35
CA PHE A 67 -11.41 -10.74 -7.21
C PHE A 67 -12.91 -10.91 -7.26
N TYR A 68 -13.64 -9.95 -7.81
CA TYR A 68 -15.11 -9.94 -7.78
C TYR A 68 -15.75 -10.16 -9.15
N GLY A 69 -14.97 -10.22 -10.23
CA GLY A 69 -15.48 -10.35 -11.58
C GLY A 69 -16.33 -9.15 -12.03
N ASP A 70 -16.10 -7.99 -11.44
CA ASP A 70 -16.86 -6.77 -11.74
C ASP A 70 -16.33 -6.06 -12.97
N TYR A 71 -16.90 -6.39 -14.13
CA TYR A 71 -16.54 -5.78 -15.42
C TYR A 71 -17.07 -4.35 -15.59
N ASN A 72 -18.02 -3.93 -14.75
CA ASN A 72 -18.64 -2.62 -14.81
C ASN A 72 -18.16 -1.67 -13.73
N ALA A 73 -17.03 -1.98 -13.10
CA ALA A 73 -16.47 -1.17 -12.01
C ALA A 73 -16.17 0.26 -12.48
N LYS A 74 -17.09 1.17 -12.19
CA LYS A 74 -16.94 2.61 -12.46
C LYS A 74 -16.25 3.34 -11.32
N ASN A 75 -16.15 2.67 -10.17
CA ASN A 75 -15.55 3.18 -8.94
C ASN A 75 -14.59 2.15 -8.36
N SER A 76 -13.84 2.55 -7.36
CA SER A 76 -12.84 1.73 -6.67
C SER A 76 -13.35 1.10 -5.37
N ASP A 77 -14.65 1.07 -5.14
CA ASP A 77 -15.23 0.45 -3.95
C ASP A 77 -14.80 -1.02 -3.82
N GLY A 78 -14.60 -1.48 -2.60
CA GLY A 78 -14.16 -2.83 -2.29
C GLY A 78 -12.69 -2.94 -1.93
N PHE A 79 -11.85 -2.04 -2.43
CA PHE A 79 -10.44 -1.92 -2.05
C PHE A 79 -10.11 -0.49 -1.65
N SER A 80 -9.25 -0.36 -0.65
CA SER A 80 -8.77 0.92 -0.16
C SER A 80 -7.26 0.94 -0.17
N TYR A 81 -6.67 2.08 -0.47
CA TYR A 81 -5.24 2.26 -0.39
C TYR A 81 -4.86 3.07 0.86
N VAL A 82 -3.68 2.80 1.36
CA VAL A 82 -3.07 3.52 2.48
C VAL A 82 -1.72 4.03 2.03
N ILE A 83 -1.54 5.32 2.07
CA ILE A 83 -0.25 5.97 1.80
C ILE A 83 0.47 6.14 3.13
N PHE A 84 1.71 5.70 3.20
CA PHE A 84 2.57 5.86 4.37
C PHE A 84 3.58 6.97 4.12
N GLN A 85 3.74 7.84 5.09
CA GLN A 85 4.73 8.91 5.03
C GLN A 85 5.44 9.09 6.38
N THR A 86 6.64 9.62 6.32
CA THR A 86 7.44 9.91 7.50
C THR A 86 8.20 11.21 7.31
N GLU A 87 8.36 11.98 8.38
CA GLU A 87 9.15 13.22 8.36
C GLU A 87 10.65 12.94 8.53
N LYS A 88 11.00 11.79 9.08
CA LYS A 88 12.40 11.40 9.30
C LYS A 88 12.62 9.92 9.03
N GLY A 89 13.87 9.53 8.88
CA GLY A 89 14.24 8.16 8.60
C GLY A 89 13.95 7.75 7.15
N SER A 90 13.91 6.47 6.90
CA SER A 90 13.66 5.86 5.60
C SER A 90 12.44 4.96 5.61
N LEU A 91 11.72 4.92 4.51
CA LEU A 91 10.49 4.16 4.33
C LEU A 91 10.63 3.24 3.11
N GLU A 92 10.57 1.92 3.31
CA GLU A 92 10.67 0.96 2.21
C GLU A 92 9.35 0.82 1.45
N VAL A 93 8.23 0.93 2.15
CA VAL A 93 6.88 0.79 1.58
C VAL A 93 6.10 2.07 1.82
N ASP A 94 5.73 2.74 0.74
CA ASP A 94 4.99 4.00 0.79
C ASP A 94 3.49 3.86 0.51
N VAL A 95 3.06 2.69 0.06
CA VAL A 95 1.64 2.40 -0.22
C VAL A 95 1.32 0.94 0.03
N ALA A 96 0.16 0.69 0.59
CA ALA A 96 -0.43 -0.63 0.70
C ALA A 96 -1.89 -0.61 0.25
N VAL A 97 -2.40 -1.73 -0.21
CA VAL A 97 -3.79 -1.89 -0.62
C VAL A 97 -4.43 -2.98 0.22
N TYR A 98 -5.62 -2.70 0.71
CA TYR A 98 -6.40 -3.60 1.54
C TYR A 98 -7.79 -3.79 0.95
N GLU A 99 -8.36 -4.96 1.15
CA GLU A 99 -9.81 -5.11 0.99
C GLU A 99 -10.50 -4.25 2.05
N THR A 100 -11.42 -3.38 1.61
CA THR A 100 -12.14 -2.48 2.53
C THR A 100 -12.89 -3.29 3.58
N GLY A 101 -12.74 -2.91 4.84
CA GLY A 101 -13.29 -3.63 6.00
C GLY A 101 -12.34 -4.67 6.61
N SER A 102 -11.21 -4.96 5.97
CA SER A 102 -10.17 -5.81 6.58
C SER A 102 -9.34 -5.03 7.61
N TYR A 103 -8.58 -5.76 8.42
CA TYR A 103 -7.71 -5.16 9.42
C TYR A 103 -6.38 -4.72 8.85
N TYR A 104 -5.80 -3.68 9.44
CA TYR A 104 -4.43 -3.28 9.13
C TYR A 104 -3.46 -4.39 9.50
N ASP A 105 -2.43 -4.52 8.68
CA ASP A 105 -1.28 -5.35 8.96
C ASP A 105 -0.08 -4.43 9.24
N PRO A 106 0.36 -4.32 10.50
CA PRO A 106 1.42 -3.40 10.89
C PRO A 106 2.83 -3.93 10.66
N MET A 107 3.02 -4.92 9.80
CA MET A 107 4.29 -5.63 9.64
C MET A 107 5.49 -4.79 9.22
N PHE A 108 5.31 -3.54 8.88
CA PHE A 108 6.42 -2.68 8.46
C PHE A 108 6.27 -1.27 8.99
N GLY A 109 7.39 -0.70 9.36
CA GLY A 109 7.51 0.69 9.77
C GLY A 109 8.75 1.33 9.16
N PRO A 110 8.87 2.65 9.24
CA PRO A 110 10.07 3.35 8.82
C PRO A 110 11.22 3.06 9.77
N HIS A 111 12.44 3.25 9.28
CA HIS A 111 13.65 3.12 10.07
C HIS A 111 14.30 4.49 10.28
N CYS A 112 14.75 4.76 11.50
CA CYS A 112 15.53 5.93 11.86
C CYS A 112 16.59 5.53 12.90
N ASP A 113 17.83 5.96 12.70
CA ASP A 113 18.93 5.62 13.59
C ASP A 113 18.82 6.29 14.97
N ASP A 114 18.18 7.46 15.01
CA ASP A 114 18.12 8.32 16.20
C ASP A 114 16.80 8.21 16.97
N ASP A 115 15.83 7.47 16.47
CA ASP A 115 14.52 7.35 17.12
C ASP A 115 13.85 6.01 16.79
N GLU A 116 12.97 5.57 17.67
CA GLU A 116 12.24 4.32 17.52
C GLU A 116 10.85 4.59 16.98
N PHE A 117 10.45 3.82 15.95
CA PHE A 117 9.11 3.85 15.42
C PHE A 117 8.10 3.37 16.46
N PHE A 118 7.11 4.21 16.73
CA PHE A 118 6.04 3.91 17.69
C PHE A 118 4.79 3.35 17.03
N GLY A 119 4.37 3.95 15.94
CA GLY A 119 3.15 3.54 15.22
C GLY A 119 2.76 4.50 14.12
N TRP A 120 1.64 4.20 13.50
CA TRP A 120 1.07 5.02 12.44
C TRP A 120 -0.11 5.86 12.96
N VAL A 121 -0.18 7.10 12.54
CA VAL A 121 -1.21 8.07 12.95
C VAL A 121 -1.95 8.58 11.74
N ALA A 122 -3.29 8.55 11.80
CA ALA A 122 -4.16 9.17 10.82
C ALA A 122 -4.21 10.71 11.01
N GLU A 123 -4.78 11.41 10.02
CA GLU A 123 -4.89 12.88 10.06
C GLU A 123 -5.69 13.40 11.26
N ASP A 124 -6.64 12.63 11.77
CA ASP A 124 -7.43 12.97 12.95
C ASP A 124 -6.71 12.70 14.29
N GLY A 125 -5.49 12.20 14.24
CA GLY A 125 -4.70 11.86 15.41
C GLY A 125 -4.90 10.44 15.96
N THR A 126 -5.74 9.63 15.31
CA THR A 126 -5.97 8.24 15.71
C THR A 126 -4.73 7.40 15.43
N VAL A 127 -4.25 6.69 16.44
CA VAL A 127 -3.18 5.70 16.29
C VAL A 127 -3.76 4.40 15.75
N ILE A 128 -3.17 3.90 14.67
CA ILE A 128 -3.62 2.68 14.00
C ILE A 128 -2.90 1.48 14.58
N ASP A 129 -3.65 0.42 14.82
CA ASP A 129 -3.15 -0.87 15.28
C ASP A 129 -3.75 -2.03 14.48
N GLU A 130 -3.36 -3.25 14.82
CA GLU A 130 -3.84 -4.47 14.19
C GLU A 130 -5.34 -4.75 14.38
N ASN A 131 -5.98 -4.04 15.29
CA ASN A 131 -7.42 -4.15 15.53
C ASN A 131 -8.21 -3.06 14.81
N THR A 132 -7.54 -2.17 14.12
CA THR A 132 -8.15 -1.09 13.35
C THR A 132 -8.54 -1.61 11.97
N ARG A 133 -9.78 -1.33 11.54
CA ARG A 133 -10.25 -1.70 10.20
C ARG A 133 -9.94 -0.62 9.18
N VAL A 134 -9.63 -1.05 7.97
CA VAL A 134 -9.46 -0.16 6.82
C VAL A 134 -10.83 0.15 6.25
N GLU A 135 -11.42 1.27 6.63
CA GLU A 135 -12.77 1.67 6.20
C GLU A 135 -12.74 2.46 4.89
N LYS A 136 -11.65 3.17 4.61
CA LYS A 136 -11.47 4.04 3.45
C LYS A 136 -10.00 4.24 3.15
N SER A 137 -9.71 4.73 1.94
CA SER A 137 -8.37 5.18 1.58
C SER A 137 -7.95 6.39 2.41
N LEU A 138 -6.72 6.37 2.91
CA LEU A 138 -6.19 7.44 3.76
C LEU A 138 -4.66 7.49 3.74
N THR A 139 -4.11 8.53 4.32
CA THR A 139 -2.68 8.71 4.52
C THR A 139 -2.34 8.57 6.01
N LEU A 140 -1.33 7.77 6.30
CA LEU A 140 -0.80 7.58 7.65
C LEU A 140 0.58 8.19 7.75
N THR A 141 0.83 8.88 8.85
CA THR A 141 2.14 9.47 9.16
C THR A 141 2.79 8.69 10.29
N ALA A 142 4.09 8.47 10.19
CA ALA A 142 4.84 7.79 11.23
C ALA A 142 4.85 8.62 12.52
N LEU A 143 4.56 7.95 13.63
CA LEU A 143 4.72 8.51 14.96
C LEU A 143 5.98 7.89 15.58
N TRP A 144 6.88 8.72 16.04
CA TRP A 144 8.12 8.32 16.64
C TRP A 144 8.02 8.34 18.17
N ARG A 145 8.82 7.53 18.83
CA ARG A 145 8.77 7.37 20.28
C ARG A 145 8.99 8.69 21.02
N SER A 146 9.92 9.51 20.56
CA SER A 146 10.18 10.83 21.12
C SER A 146 8.96 11.74 21.10
N GLU A 147 8.14 11.64 20.05
CA GLU A 147 6.90 12.41 19.90
C GLU A 147 5.78 11.81 20.74
N ALA A 148 5.70 10.46 20.81
CA ALA A 148 4.70 9.74 21.58
C ALA A 148 4.83 10.01 23.09
N GLU A 149 6.05 10.08 23.60
CA GLU A 149 6.33 10.40 25.01
C GLU A 149 5.84 11.79 25.40
N GLY A 150 5.76 12.72 24.47
CA GLY A 150 5.17 14.04 24.69
C GLY A 150 3.64 14.08 24.65
N ARG A 151 2.97 13.04 24.12
CA ARG A 151 1.50 12.95 23.98
C ARG A 151 0.84 12.21 25.14
N PHE A 152 1.56 11.30 25.74
CA PHE A 152 1.13 10.41 26.82
C PHE A 152 1.99 10.70 28.06
#